data_13689d66b8a7789984e3071d392f095c
#
_entry.id   13689d66b8a7789984e3071d392f095c
#
_cell.length_a   1.000
_cell.length_b   1.000
_cell.length_c   1.000
_cell.angle_alpha   90.00
_cell.angle_beta   90.00
_cell.angle_gamma   90.00
#
_symmetry.space_group_name_H-M   'P 1'
#
loop_
_entity.id
_entity.type
_entity.pdbx_description
1 polymer ?
#
loop_
_entity_poly.entity_id
_entity_poly.type
_entity_poly.pdbx_seq_one_letter_code
_entity_poly.pdbx_strand_id
1 'polypeptide(L)'
;MKKEKIQKKIKKLLVVIYKNNLLEVIFILLNLINALLLRINTVNNGLRYSPFIIDLSFLLIITLLAQKIKIKKRIYYYMAMTILFTIICIVNSIYYHYYSSYASFSIIANISFASDVKDAIFKNVLRVPDLIYIAAPIILYLSYYYLKKKNKLAKEISVNKKKLNKSVLITILILLISGVLTMPLSSWNRLYKLWNRESVVMNYGIYIYQLDDFFQSLTPKINSIFGHDKSLKKVTDYYKEHPYKKTTNEYTDIFKGKNVIVIHAESMQTFPMDLKFNGKEVTPNLNKLAKEGIFFNNFYAEVGVGTSSDSEFTFNTSLMPSTKGTAFVNYFDREYVAIPNLLKDKGYYTFSMHANTGDFLNRNNMY
;
A
#
# COMPACT_ATOMS: atom_id res chain seq x y z
N MET A 1 -39.04 31.43 8.05
CA MET A 1 -38.13 32.25 8.84
C MET A 1 -36.83 31.55 9.29
N LYS A 2 -36.84 30.43 10.04
CA LYS A 2 -35.57 29.75 10.49
C LYS A 2 -34.76 29.18 9.32
N LYS A 3 -35.41 28.55 8.34
CA LYS A 3 -34.78 27.93 7.14
C LYS A 3 -34.11 28.98 6.23
N GLU A 4 -34.75 30.11 6.00
CA GLU A 4 -34.21 31.21 5.19
C GLU A 4 -33.02 31.91 5.87
N LYS A 5 -33.06 32.09 7.19
CA LYS A 5 -31.93 32.61 7.96
C LYS A 5 -30.69 31.69 7.85
N ILE A 6 -30.90 30.38 7.87
CA ILE A 6 -29.85 29.38 7.70
C ILE A 6 -29.31 29.43 6.27
N GLN A 7 -30.17 29.44 5.24
CA GLN A 7 -29.75 29.55 3.84
C GLN A 7 -28.99 30.85 3.54
N LYS A 8 -29.44 32.00 4.07
CA LYS A 8 -28.69 33.26 3.97
C LYS A 8 -27.33 33.20 4.66
N LYS A 9 -27.25 32.53 5.81
CA LYS A 9 -25.98 32.35 6.55
C LYS A 9 -25.00 31.44 5.82
N ILE A 10 -25.51 30.33 5.23
CA ILE A 10 -24.75 29.42 4.38
C ILE A 10 -24.25 30.14 3.12
N LYS A 11 -25.15 30.86 2.42
CA LYS A 11 -24.78 31.63 1.23
C LYS A 11 -23.71 32.69 1.51
N LYS A 12 -23.81 33.37 2.65
CA LYS A 12 -22.79 34.36 3.12
C LYS A 12 -21.49 33.70 3.46
N LEU A 13 -21.51 32.51 4.06
CA LEU A 13 -20.32 31.71 4.39
C LEU A 13 -19.64 31.21 3.09
N LEU A 14 -20.39 30.66 2.15
CA LEU A 14 -19.90 30.20 0.86
C LEU A 14 -19.27 31.35 0.03
N VAL A 15 -19.88 32.54 0.04
CA VAL A 15 -19.33 33.73 -0.62
C VAL A 15 -18.01 34.19 0.03
N VAL A 16 -17.91 34.11 1.35
CA VAL A 16 -16.68 34.44 2.08
C VAL A 16 -15.58 33.42 1.77
N ILE A 17 -15.89 32.14 1.79
CA ILE A 17 -14.96 31.05 1.42
C ILE A 17 -14.51 31.21 -0.02
N TYR A 18 -15.45 31.39 -0.95
CA TYR A 18 -15.18 31.52 -2.38
C TYR A 18 -14.32 32.75 -2.73
N LYS A 19 -14.60 33.92 -2.12
CA LYS A 19 -13.86 35.15 -2.43
C LYS A 19 -12.45 35.18 -1.88
N ASN A 20 -12.16 34.45 -0.79
CA ASN A 20 -10.95 34.65 -0.02
C ASN A 20 -10.01 33.43 0.02
N ASN A 21 -10.53 32.24 -0.34
CA ASN A 21 -9.77 30.99 -0.29
C ASN A 21 -9.89 30.20 -1.60
N LEU A 22 -10.07 30.87 -2.73
CA LEU A 22 -10.31 30.22 -4.03
C LEU A 22 -9.15 29.26 -4.39
N LEU A 23 -7.92 29.63 -4.08
CA LEU A 23 -6.74 28.76 -4.31
C LEU A 23 -6.82 27.48 -3.47
N GLU A 24 -7.28 27.55 -2.22
CA GLU A 24 -7.48 26.40 -1.34
C GLU A 24 -8.57 25.47 -1.88
N VAL A 25 -9.66 26.03 -2.37
CA VAL A 25 -10.76 25.27 -2.99
C VAL A 25 -10.26 24.54 -4.25
N ILE A 26 -9.49 25.22 -5.10
CA ILE A 26 -8.90 24.62 -6.31
C ILE A 26 -7.94 23.49 -5.91
N PHE A 27 -7.08 23.69 -4.91
CA PHE A 27 -6.19 22.66 -4.37
C PHE A 27 -6.95 21.42 -3.91
N ILE A 28 -8.02 21.59 -3.11
CA ILE A 28 -8.85 20.48 -2.63
C ILE A 28 -9.50 19.74 -3.80
N LEU A 29 -10.13 20.46 -4.72
CA LEU A 29 -10.84 19.86 -5.85
C LEU A 29 -9.91 19.06 -6.75
N LEU A 30 -8.74 19.60 -7.12
CA LEU A 30 -7.80 18.92 -8.00
C LEU A 30 -7.26 17.63 -7.39
N ASN A 31 -6.89 17.66 -6.13
CA ASN A 31 -6.37 16.47 -5.46
C ASN A 31 -7.47 15.44 -5.15
N LEU A 32 -8.68 15.88 -4.86
CA LEU A 32 -9.83 15.00 -4.71
C LEU A 32 -10.21 14.31 -6.03
N ILE A 33 -10.14 15.05 -7.14
CA ILE A 33 -10.33 14.49 -8.49
C ILE A 33 -9.24 13.45 -8.79
N ASN A 34 -7.96 13.73 -8.50
CA ASN A 34 -6.88 12.76 -8.70
C ASN A 34 -7.11 11.48 -7.89
N ALA A 35 -7.50 11.58 -6.62
CA ALA A 35 -7.83 10.42 -5.80
C ALA A 35 -9.02 9.62 -6.34
N LEU A 36 -10.03 10.31 -6.87
CA LEU A 36 -11.20 9.67 -7.50
C LEU A 36 -10.82 8.97 -8.80
N LEU A 37 -10.07 9.65 -9.68
CA LEU A 37 -9.58 9.08 -10.94
C LEU A 37 -8.71 7.85 -10.68
N LEU A 38 -7.85 7.87 -9.67
CA LEU A 38 -7.07 6.70 -9.30
C LEU A 38 -7.98 5.49 -8.99
N ARG A 39 -9.02 5.67 -8.16
CA ARG A 39 -9.94 4.58 -7.84
C ARG A 39 -10.72 4.07 -9.06
N ILE A 40 -11.15 4.97 -9.95
CA ILE A 40 -11.83 4.58 -11.19
C ILE A 40 -10.92 3.81 -12.12
N ASN A 41 -9.65 4.21 -12.21
CA ASN A 41 -8.68 3.59 -13.11
C ASN A 41 -8.13 2.25 -12.58
N THR A 42 -8.26 1.97 -11.29
CA THR A 42 -7.67 0.78 -10.66
C THR A 42 -8.71 -0.28 -10.30
N VAL A 43 -9.82 0.08 -9.73
CA VAL A 43 -10.79 -0.87 -9.17
C VAL A 43 -12.13 -0.81 -9.90
N ASN A 44 -12.66 -1.98 -10.25
CA ASN A 44 -14.04 -2.08 -10.72
C ASN A 44 -15.00 -1.55 -9.64
N ASN A 45 -15.93 -0.67 -10.02
CA ASN A 45 -16.83 0.03 -9.09
C ASN A 45 -16.10 0.94 -8.09
N GLY A 46 -15.04 1.63 -8.54
CA GLY A 46 -14.23 2.55 -7.74
C GLY A 46 -14.98 3.76 -7.12
N LEU A 47 -16.25 3.96 -7.47
CA LEU A 47 -17.10 5.01 -6.94
C LEU A 47 -17.74 4.59 -5.61
N ARG A 48 -17.12 4.94 -4.50
CA ARG A 48 -17.65 4.77 -3.15
C ARG A 48 -17.67 6.09 -2.40
N TYR A 49 -18.65 6.22 -1.51
CA TYR A 49 -18.86 7.42 -0.72
C TYR A 49 -17.81 7.63 0.37
N SER A 50 -17.50 6.56 1.12
CA SER A 50 -16.60 6.58 2.27
C SER A 50 -15.20 7.13 1.92
N PRO A 51 -14.43 6.59 0.93
CA PRO A 51 -13.11 7.08 0.65
C PRO A 51 -13.10 8.52 0.11
N PHE A 52 -14.14 8.93 -0.61
CA PHE A 52 -14.28 10.29 -1.09
C PHE A 52 -14.37 11.30 0.07
N ILE A 53 -15.18 11.01 1.08
CA ILE A 53 -15.35 11.88 2.25
C ILE A 53 -14.10 11.90 3.11
N ILE A 54 -13.44 10.76 3.27
CA ILE A 54 -12.21 10.67 4.07
C ILE A 54 -11.07 11.39 3.37
N ASP A 55 -10.90 11.22 2.04
CA ASP A 55 -9.92 11.99 1.27
C ASP A 55 -10.19 13.50 1.37
N LEU A 56 -11.47 13.92 1.29
CA LEU A 56 -11.86 15.33 1.49
C LEU A 56 -11.46 15.80 2.90
N SER A 57 -11.74 15.01 3.93
CA SER A 57 -11.38 15.33 5.32
C SER A 57 -9.88 15.50 5.49
N PHE A 58 -9.10 14.62 4.89
CA PHE A 58 -7.63 14.69 4.88
C PHE A 58 -7.13 15.97 4.21
N LEU A 59 -7.64 16.29 3.02
CA LEU A 59 -7.28 17.52 2.30
C LEU A 59 -7.65 18.79 3.08
N LEU A 60 -8.76 18.77 3.81
CA LEU A 60 -9.13 19.87 4.72
C LEU A 60 -8.13 20.02 5.87
N ILE A 61 -7.62 18.91 6.43
CA ILE A 61 -6.54 18.95 7.44
C ILE A 61 -5.29 19.61 6.84
N ILE A 62 -4.89 19.23 5.64
CA ILE A 62 -3.75 19.82 4.92
C ILE A 62 -3.92 21.33 4.74
N THR A 63 -5.15 21.79 4.39
CA THR A 63 -5.42 23.24 4.28
C THR A 63 -5.39 23.95 5.61
N LEU A 64 -5.81 23.33 6.72
CA LEU A 64 -5.68 23.90 8.07
C LEU A 64 -4.20 24.10 8.47
N LEU A 65 -3.34 23.16 8.14
CA LEU A 65 -1.90 23.29 8.37
C LEU A 65 -1.32 24.48 7.58
N ALA A 66 -1.79 24.69 6.34
CA ALA A 66 -1.40 25.84 5.53
C ALA A 66 -1.76 27.21 6.15
N GLN A 67 -2.78 27.25 7.05
CA GLN A 67 -3.14 28.52 7.73
C GLN A 67 -2.02 29.07 8.62
N LYS A 68 -1.08 28.23 9.07
CA LYS A 68 0.12 28.65 9.80
C LYS A 68 1.15 29.35 8.91
N ILE A 69 1.04 29.21 7.58
CA ILE A 69 1.97 29.76 6.60
C ILE A 69 1.48 31.14 6.13
N LYS A 70 2.42 32.08 5.96
CA LYS A 70 2.11 33.41 5.40
C LYS A 70 1.43 33.27 4.02
N ILE A 71 0.36 34.04 3.80
CA ILE A 71 -0.51 33.94 2.61
C ILE A 71 0.27 33.90 1.29
N LYS A 72 1.30 34.76 1.14
CA LYS A 72 2.14 34.80 -0.08
C LYS A 72 2.93 33.52 -0.31
N LYS A 73 3.20 32.73 0.74
CA LYS A 73 3.98 31.48 0.65
C LYS A 73 3.10 30.24 0.56
N ARG A 74 1.79 30.32 0.75
CA ARG A 74 0.88 29.17 0.72
C ARG A 74 0.86 28.45 -0.62
N ILE A 75 1.07 29.18 -1.72
CA ILE A 75 1.14 28.56 -3.04
C ILE A 75 2.25 27.52 -3.13
N TYR A 76 3.45 27.82 -2.59
CA TYR A 76 4.55 26.85 -2.60
C TYR A 76 4.22 25.60 -1.81
N TYR A 77 3.52 25.76 -0.68
CA TYR A 77 3.03 24.64 0.12
C TYR A 77 2.00 23.81 -0.66
N TYR A 78 0.99 24.44 -1.27
CA TYR A 78 -0.01 23.73 -2.05
C TYR A 78 0.58 23.07 -3.29
N MET A 79 1.55 23.70 -3.94
CA MET A 79 2.28 23.09 -5.06
C MET A 79 3.06 21.86 -4.62
N ALA A 80 3.83 21.95 -3.54
CA ALA A 80 4.58 20.83 -2.99
C ALA A 80 3.66 19.65 -2.62
N MET A 81 2.55 19.93 -1.94
CA MET A 81 1.56 18.90 -1.57
C MET A 81 0.87 18.30 -2.79
N THR A 82 0.50 19.13 -3.79
CA THR A 82 -0.13 18.61 -5.02
C THR A 82 0.85 17.75 -5.82
N ILE A 83 2.12 18.14 -5.92
CA ILE A 83 3.13 17.32 -6.58
C ILE A 83 3.30 15.99 -5.84
N LEU A 84 3.41 16.01 -4.52
CA LEU A 84 3.48 14.78 -3.70
C LEU A 84 2.27 13.86 -3.95
N PHE A 85 1.06 14.41 -3.90
CA PHE A 85 -0.17 13.63 -4.13
C PHE A 85 -0.29 13.12 -5.57
N THR A 86 0.20 13.89 -6.54
CA THR A 86 0.29 13.46 -7.94
C THR A 86 1.24 12.28 -8.09
N ILE A 87 2.42 12.33 -7.49
CA ILE A 87 3.38 11.22 -7.48
C ILE A 87 2.75 9.97 -6.82
N ILE A 88 2.07 10.12 -5.69
CA ILE A 88 1.34 9.03 -5.03
C ILE A 88 0.33 8.41 -6.00
N CYS A 89 -0.47 9.20 -6.71
CA CYS A 89 -1.45 8.68 -7.65
C CYS A 89 -0.80 7.97 -8.85
N ILE A 90 0.25 8.53 -9.44
CA ILE A 90 0.97 7.91 -10.57
C ILE A 90 1.59 6.57 -10.14
N VAL A 91 2.34 6.55 -9.05
CA VAL A 91 2.99 5.33 -8.55
C VAL A 91 1.96 4.24 -8.25
N ASN A 92 0.87 4.59 -7.59
CA ASN A 92 -0.18 3.62 -7.28
C ASN A 92 -0.95 3.16 -8.51
N SER A 93 -1.19 4.02 -9.51
CA SER A 93 -1.82 3.64 -10.77
C SER A 93 -0.97 2.63 -11.53
N ILE A 94 0.31 2.92 -11.70
CA ILE A 94 1.29 2.05 -12.35
C ILE A 94 1.39 0.71 -11.60
N TYR A 95 1.60 0.76 -10.30
CA TYR A 95 1.77 -0.43 -9.46
C TYR A 95 0.54 -1.33 -9.47
N TYR A 96 -0.65 -0.75 -9.40
CA TYR A 96 -1.90 -1.50 -9.39
C TYR A 96 -2.12 -2.30 -10.68
N HIS A 97 -1.79 -1.71 -11.84
CA HIS A 97 -1.95 -2.40 -13.12
C HIS A 97 -1.04 -3.60 -13.29
N TYR A 98 0.12 -3.57 -12.65
CA TYR A 98 1.07 -4.66 -12.72
C TYR A 98 0.82 -5.74 -11.65
N TYR A 99 0.54 -5.31 -10.41
CA TYR A 99 0.45 -6.22 -9.26
C TYR A 99 -0.98 -6.42 -8.72
N SER A 100 -1.99 -5.77 -9.30
CA SER A 100 -3.38 -5.79 -8.80
C SER A 100 -3.49 -5.43 -7.31
N SER A 101 -2.62 -4.54 -6.85
CA SER A 101 -2.53 -4.05 -5.46
C SER A 101 -1.97 -2.64 -5.42
N TYR A 102 -2.19 -1.90 -4.32
CA TYR A 102 -1.61 -0.57 -4.13
C TYR A 102 -0.19 -0.65 -3.58
N ALA A 103 0.66 0.29 -4.00
CA ALA A 103 2.06 0.37 -3.62
C ALA A 103 2.25 0.64 -2.12
N SER A 104 3.31 0.07 -1.54
CA SER A 104 3.72 0.31 -0.15
C SER A 104 5.04 1.10 -0.10
N PHE A 105 5.20 1.94 0.91
CA PHE A 105 6.48 2.63 1.17
C PHE A 105 7.64 1.67 1.47
N SER A 106 7.36 0.47 1.94
CA SER A 106 8.41 -0.55 2.13
C SER A 106 9.11 -0.95 0.83
N ILE A 107 8.44 -0.77 -0.33
CA ILE A 107 9.02 -1.04 -1.66
C ILE A 107 10.08 0.00 -2.04
N ILE A 108 10.02 1.20 -1.45
CA ILE A 108 10.99 2.28 -1.73
C ILE A 108 12.42 1.83 -1.37
N ALA A 109 12.59 0.97 -0.37
CA ALA A 109 13.87 0.39 -0.05
C ALA A 109 14.47 -0.45 -1.20
N ASN A 110 13.61 -0.91 -2.12
CA ASN A 110 14.00 -1.68 -3.31
C ASN A 110 14.13 -0.81 -4.57
N ILE A 111 14.04 0.51 -4.47
CA ILE A 111 14.11 1.44 -5.62
C ILE A 111 15.46 1.35 -6.35
N SER A 112 16.56 0.98 -5.67
CA SER A 112 17.84 0.72 -6.32
C SER A 112 17.75 -0.32 -7.44
N PHE A 113 16.82 -1.27 -7.32
CA PHE A 113 16.55 -2.29 -8.35
C PHE A 113 15.65 -1.79 -9.49
N ALA A 114 15.00 -0.63 -9.31
CA ALA A 114 14.19 -0.03 -10.38
C ALA A 114 15.07 0.46 -11.56
N SER A 115 16.38 0.67 -11.34
CA SER A 115 17.32 0.98 -12.43
C SER A 115 17.44 -0.19 -13.41
N ASP A 116 17.42 -1.42 -12.92
CA ASP A 116 17.62 -2.63 -13.73
C ASP A 116 16.38 -2.98 -14.57
N VAL A 117 15.20 -2.50 -14.13
CA VAL A 117 13.92 -2.69 -14.85
C VAL A 117 13.39 -1.41 -15.50
N LYS A 118 14.20 -0.34 -15.52
CA LYS A 118 13.81 0.98 -16.03
C LYS A 118 13.21 0.90 -17.43
N ASP A 119 13.87 0.20 -18.35
CA ASP A 119 13.40 0.07 -19.74
C ASP A 119 12.09 -0.72 -19.83
N ALA A 120 11.92 -1.73 -18.99
CA ALA A 120 10.68 -2.49 -18.92
C ALA A 120 9.53 -1.63 -18.36
N ILE A 121 9.80 -0.80 -17.35
CA ILE A 121 8.81 0.13 -16.78
C ILE A 121 8.35 1.14 -17.82
N PHE A 122 9.28 1.81 -18.51
CA PHE A 122 8.93 2.83 -19.50
C PHE A 122 8.26 2.26 -20.74
N LYS A 123 8.64 1.07 -21.20
CA LYS A 123 8.10 0.47 -22.44
C LYS A 123 6.78 -0.29 -22.20
N ASN A 124 6.62 -0.93 -21.06
CA ASN A 124 5.54 -1.90 -20.86
C ASN A 124 4.57 -1.54 -19.73
N VAL A 125 4.95 -0.64 -18.82
CA VAL A 125 4.19 -0.41 -17.58
C VAL A 125 3.57 0.98 -17.53
N LEU A 126 4.26 2.02 -18.04
CA LEU A 126 3.73 3.38 -18.07
C LEU A 126 2.68 3.51 -19.20
N ARG A 127 1.46 3.89 -18.85
CA ARG A 127 0.35 4.06 -19.79
C ARG A 127 -0.03 5.53 -19.90
N VAL A 128 -0.56 5.93 -21.05
CA VAL A 128 -1.05 7.30 -21.27
C VAL A 128 -2.06 7.74 -20.20
N PRO A 129 -3.02 6.91 -19.75
CA PRO A 129 -3.95 7.30 -18.67
C PRO A 129 -3.26 7.64 -17.35
N ASP A 130 -2.07 7.10 -17.06
CA ASP A 130 -1.34 7.37 -15.81
C ASP A 130 -0.78 8.80 -15.76
N LEU A 131 -0.68 9.46 -16.92
CA LEU A 131 -0.21 10.87 -17.03
C LEU A 131 -1.31 11.89 -16.69
N ILE A 132 -2.59 11.48 -16.60
CA ILE A 132 -3.71 12.40 -16.34
C ILE A 132 -3.56 13.14 -15.01
N TYR A 133 -2.91 12.51 -14.03
CA TYR A 133 -2.71 13.09 -12.70
C TYR A 133 -1.80 14.34 -12.73
N ILE A 134 -0.93 14.48 -13.75
CA ILE A 134 -0.03 15.63 -13.92
C ILE A 134 -0.82 16.91 -14.22
N ALA A 135 -2.05 16.79 -14.69
CA ALA A 135 -2.89 17.96 -14.92
C ALA A 135 -3.13 18.77 -13.64
N ALA A 136 -3.19 18.14 -12.46
CA ALA A 136 -3.49 18.83 -11.20
C ALA A 136 -2.45 19.91 -10.83
N PRO A 137 -1.13 19.64 -10.74
CA PRO A 137 -0.15 20.70 -10.46
C PRO A 137 -0.10 21.76 -11.56
N ILE A 138 -0.28 21.41 -12.83
CA ILE A 138 -0.33 22.37 -13.93
C ILE A 138 -1.51 23.33 -13.78
N ILE A 139 -2.72 22.79 -13.58
CA ILE A 139 -3.93 23.60 -13.41
C ILE A 139 -3.83 24.47 -12.14
N LEU A 140 -3.27 23.95 -11.05
CA LEU A 140 -3.06 24.72 -9.82
C LEU A 140 -2.13 25.93 -10.07
N TYR A 141 -1.00 25.70 -10.78
CA TYR A 141 -0.06 26.78 -11.13
C TYR A 141 -0.70 27.84 -12.02
N LEU A 142 -1.39 27.42 -13.08
CA LEU A 142 -2.07 28.33 -14.00
C LEU A 142 -3.18 29.12 -13.28
N SER A 143 -3.93 28.46 -12.39
CA SER A 143 -4.95 29.10 -11.56
C SER A 143 -4.35 30.16 -10.62
N TYR A 144 -3.21 29.84 -9.98
CA TYR A 144 -2.48 30.82 -9.17
C TYR A 144 -2.04 32.03 -9.99
N TYR A 145 -1.44 31.80 -11.16
CA TYR A 145 -0.99 32.89 -12.04
C TYR A 145 -2.17 33.78 -12.47
N TYR A 146 -3.29 33.18 -12.86
CA TYR A 146 -4.52 33.91 -13.23
C TYR A 146 -5.07 34.73 -12.05
N LEU A 147 -5.16 34.13 -10.87
CA LEU A 147 -5.66 34.84 -9.67
C LEU A 147 -4.74 35.98 -9.26
N LYS A 148 -3.43 35.79 -9.39
CA LYS A 148 -2.43 36.84 -9.12
C LYS A 148 -2.60 38.02 -10.07
N LYS A 149 -2.71 37.77 -11.39
CA LYS A 149 -2.92 38.79 -12.43
C LYS A 149 -4.22 39.58 -12.22
N LYS A 150 -5.27 38.93 -11.74
CA LYS A 150 -6.56 39.56 -11.46
C LYS A 150 -6.67 40.19 -10.07
N ASN A 151 -5.59 40.26 -9.28
CA ASN A 151 -5.59 40.73 -7.89
C ASN A 151 -6.66 40.04 -6.98
N LYS A 152 -7.00 38.77 -7.32
CA LYS A 152 -7.98 37.94 -6.61
C LYS A 152 -7.34 36.95 -5.62
N LEU A 153 -6.04 37.02 -5.43
CA LEU A 153 -5.38 36.26 -4.36
C LEU A 153 -5.91 36.73 -3.01
N ALA A 154 -6.11 35.79 -2.10
CA ALA A 154 -6.65 36.04 -0.76
C ALA A 154 -5.97 37.26 -0.11
N LYS A 155 -6.76 38.24 0.27
CA LYS A 155 -6.33 39.33 1.17
C LYS A 155 -6.52 38.84 2.59
N GLU A 156 -5.64 39.27 3.51
CA GLU A 156 -5.88 38.99 4.93
C GLU A 156 -7.19 39.63 5.35
N ILE A 157 -8.16 38.76 5.71
CA ILE A 157 -9.45 39.24 6.19
C ILE A 157 -9.40 39.27 7.70
N SER A 158 -10.03 40.27 8.26
CA SER A 158 -10.31 40.42 9.69
C SER A 158 -11.34 39.43 10.25
N VAL A 159 -11.47 38.24 9.67
CA VAL A 159 -12.28 37.16 10.22
C VAL A 159 -11.53 36.57 11.40
N ASN A 160 -12.24 36.36 12.50
CA ASN A 160 -11.69 35.72 13.68
C ASN A 160 -11.16 34.32 13.31
N LYS A 161 -9.85 34.24 13.01
CA LYS A 161 -9.17 33.01 12.56
C LYS A 161 -9.44 31.82 13.49
N LYS A 162 -9.54 32.06 14.83
CA LYS A 162 -9.91 31.02 15.80
C LYS A 162 -11.29 30.42 15.55
N LYS A 163 -12.30 31.28 15.26
CA LYS A 163 -13.67 30.81 15.01
C LYS A 163 -13.77 30.04 13.71
N LEU A 164 -13.09 30.51 12.64
CA LEU A 164 -13.05 29.83 11.35
C LEU A 164 -12.38 28.44 11.47
N ASN A 165 -11.21 28.36 12.09
CA ASN A 165 -10.48 27.10 12.29
C ASN A 165 -11.29 26.11 13.13
N LYS A 166 -11.98 26.59 14.19
CA LYS A 166 -12.88 25.74 14.99
C LYS A 166 -14.03 25.16 14.14
N SER A 167 -14.62 25.98 13.28
CA SER A 167 -15.69 25.53 12.39
C SER A 167 -15.19 24.49 11.39
N VAL A 168 -14.02 24.69 10.79
CA VAL A 168 -13.40 23.73 9.87
C VAL A 168 -13.05 22.42 10.58
N LEU A 169 -12.51 22.47 11.80
CA LEU A 169 -12.24 21.27 12.61
C LEU A 169 -13.50 20.47 12.92
N ILE A 170 -14.59 21.16 13.29
CA ILE A 170 -15.89 20.48 13.50
C ILE A 170 -16.38 19.83 12.20
N THR A 171 -16.24 20.51 11.07
CA THR A 171 -16.61 19.96 9.76
C THR A 171 -15.79 18.71 9.43
N ILE A 172 -14.47 18.75 9.65
CA ILE A 172 -13.59 17.59 9.46
C ILE A 172 -14.05 16.42 10.33
N LEU A 173 -14.33 16.67 11.60
CA LEU A 173 -14.78 15.61 12.51
C LEU A 173 -16.10 14.98 12.06
N ILE A 174 -17.07 15.81 11.65
CA ILE A 174 -18.35 15.32 11.12
C ILE A 174 -18.14 14.48 9.85
N LEU A 175 -17.27 14.93 8.94
CA LEU A 175 -16.96 14.20 7.71
C LEU A 175 -16.26 12.86 8.02
N LEU A 176 -15.30 12.84 8.92
CA LEU A 176 -14.60 11.61 9.33
C LEU A 176 -15.58 10.61 9.94
N ILE A 177 -16.42 11.04 10.88
CA ILE A 177 -17.45 10.19 11.48
C ILE A 177 -18.40 9.68 10.39
N SER A 178 -18.89 10.55 9.50
CA SER A 178 -19.77 10.16 8.38
C SER A 178 -19.08 9.15 7.46
N GLY A 179 -17.79 9.36 7.13
CA GLY A 179 -17.02 8.44 6.32
C GLY A 179 -16.91 7.05 6.97
N VAL A 180 -16.59 6.99 8.25
CA VAL A 180 -16.49 5.72 9.02
C VAL A 180 -17.83 5.02 9.14
N LEU A 181 -18.92 5.74 9.42
CA LEU A 181 -20.26 5.17 9.55
C LEU A 181 -20.82 4.59 8.23
N THR A 182 -20.29 5.03 7.10
CA THR A 182 -20.69 4.49 5.78
C THR A 182 -19.89 3.27 5.36
N MET A 183 -18.86 2.87 6.15
CA MET A 183 -18.08 1.66 5.89
C MET A 183 -18.78 0.41 6.46
N PRO A 184 -18.59 -0.76 5.82
CA PRO A 184 -18.94 -2.03 6.44
C PRO A 184 -18.19 -2.23 7.76
N LEU A 185 -18.85 -2.75 8.79
CA LEU A 185 -18.24 -3.02 10.10
C LEU A 185 -16.97 -3.90 9.98
N SER A 186 -16.99 -4.86 9.06
CA SER A 186 -15.83 -5.72 8.76
C SER A 186 -14.60 -4.96 8.26
N SER A 187 -14.75 -3.71 7.84
CA SER A 187 -13.66 -2.89 7.29
C SER A 187 -12.97 -2.02 8.35
N TRP A 188 -13.54 -1.86 9.53
CA TRP A 188 -13.04 -0.94 10.55
C TRP A 188 -11.63 -1.24 11.05
N ASN A 189 -11.23 -2.52 11.08
CA ASN A 189 -9.90 -2.94 11.50
C ASN A 189 -8.91 -3.17 10.34
N ARG A 190 -9.35 -3.00 9.08
CA ARG A 190 -8.53 -3.29 7.91
C ARG A 190 -7.38 -2.31 7.72
N LEU A 191 -7.55 -1.05 8.13
CA LEU A 191 -6.48 -0.07 8.12
C LEU A 191 -5.28 -0.56 8.94
N TYR A 192 -5.51 -1.04 10.15
CA TYR A 192 -4.45 -1.54 11.02
C TYR A 192 -3.82 -2.86 10.50
N LYS A 193 -4.63 -3.75 9.92
CA LYS A 193 -4.17 -5.08 9.50
C LYS A 193 -3.50 -5.09 8.13
N LEU A 194 -3.87 -4.18 7.23
CA LEU A 194 -3.37 -4.05 5.83
C LEU A 194 -3.40 -5.36 5.00
N TRP A 195 -4.22 -6.33 5.34
CA TRP A 195 -4.30 -7.61 4.63
C TRP A 195 -4.75 -7.46 3.18
N ASN A 196 -5.58 -6.48 2.90
CA ASN A 196 -6.07 -6.17 1.56
C ASN A 196 -6.02 -4.66 1.34
N ARG A 197 -4.97 -4.19 0.66
CA ARG A 197 -4.71 -2.77 0.39
C ARG A 197 -5.80 -2.14 -0.45
N GLU A 198 -6.33 -2.86 -1.44
CA GLU A 198 -7.45 -2.41 -2.25
C GLU A 198 -8.65 -2.09 -1.36
N SER A 199 -9.01 -3.00 -0.47
CA SER A 199 -10.12 -2.77 0.48
C SER A 199 -9.85 -1.58 1.41
N VAL A 200 -8.59 -1.33 1.80
CA VAL A 200 -8.23 -0.16 2.63
C VAL A 200 -8.44 1.12 1.83
N VAL A 201 -7.91 1.21 0.61
CA VAL A 201 -8.09 2.39 -0.26
C VAL A 201 -9.56 2.63 -0.59
N MET A 202 -10.34 1.56 -0.82
CA MET A 202 -11.76 1.63 -1.13
C MET A 202 -12.65 2.00 0.06
N ASN A 203 -12.14 2.00 1.28
CA ASN A 203 -12.87 2.43 2.47
C ASN A 203 -12.30 3.73 3.06
N TYR A 204 -10.96 3.86 3.15
CA TYR A 204 -10.29 4.97 3.83
C TYR A 204 -9.69 6.03 2.90
N GLY A 205 -9.66 5.78 1.58
CA GLY A 205 -9.04 6.66 0.60
C GLY A 205 -7.54 6.45 0.45
N ILE A 206 -6.97 7.02 -0.61
CA ILE A 206 -5.56 6.82 -0.95
C ILE A 206 -4.62 7.57 0.00
N TYR A 207 -4.99 8.76 0.45
CA TYR A 207 -4.10 9.57 1.27
C TYR A 207 -3.94 9.01 2.68
N ILE A 208 -5.02 8.53 3.30
CA ILE A 208 -4.97 7.88 4.62
C ILE A 208 -4.23 6.56 4.52
N TYR A 209 -4.49 5.76 3.47
CA TYR A 209 -3.75 4.53 3.22
C TYR A 209 -2.25 4.77 3.13
N GLN A 210 -1.79 5.74 2.32
CA GLN A 210 -0.36 6.02 2.15
C GLN A 210 0.28 6.57 3.41
N LEU A 211 -0.43 7.41 4.17
CA LEU A 211 0.07 7.92 5.44
C LEU A 211 0.24 6.79 6.47
N ASP A 212 -0.75 5.92 6.59
CA ASP A 212 -0.70 4.76 7.49
C ASP A 212 0.41 3.79 7.09
N ASP A 213 0.51 3.43 5.81
CA ASP A 213 1.54 2.55 5.27
C ASP A 213 2.96 3.11 5.49
N PHE A 214 3.14 4.43 5.35
CA PHE A 214 4.41 5.09 5.68
C PHE A 214 4.80 4.86 7.15
N PHE A 215 3.90 5.15 8.09
CA PHE A 215 4.20 4.93 9.51
C PHE A 215 4.38 3.45 9.85
N GLN A 216 3.60 2.57 9.24
CA GLN A 216 3.76 1.14 9.44
C GLN A 216 5.07 0.61 8.88
N SER A 217 5.57 1.15 7.76
CA SER A 217 6.87 0.79 7.18
C SER A 217 8.06 1.22 8.06
N LEU A 218 7.88 2.21 8.93
CA LEU A 218 8.91 2.62 9.91
C LEU A 218 8.89 1.75 11.19
N THR A 219 7.78 1.09 11.47
CA THR A 219 7.59 0.32 12.72
C THR A 219 8.64 -0.77 12.95
N PRO A 220 9.05 -1.57 11.95
CA PRO A 220 10.10 -2.60 12.14
C PRO A 220 11.42 -2.02 12.63
N LYS A 221 11.87 -0.90 12.04
CA LYS A 221 13.10 -0.20 12.44
C LYS A 221 13.01 0.37 13.86
N ILE A 222 11.86 0.92 14.23
CA ILE A 222 11.63 1.44 15.59
C ILE A 222 11.60 0.29 16.60
N ASN A 223 10.92 -0.81 16.30
CA ASN A 223 10.82 -1.97 17.18
C ASN A 223 12.14 -2.73 17.33
N SER A 224 13.07 -2.64 16.37
CA SER A 224 14.41 -3.21 16.51
C SER A 224 15.24 -2.47 17.57
N ILE A 225 14.94 -1.20 17.82
CA ILE A 225 15.63 -0.37 18.83
C ILE A 225 14.94 -0.52 20.20
N PHE A 226 13.61 -0.64 20.21
CA PHE A 226 12.81 -0.66 21.43
C PHE A 226 11.84 -1.85 21.44
N GLY A 227 11.77 -2.59 22.55
CA GLY A 227 10.72 -3.58 22.78
C GLY A 227 11.10 -5.04 22.54
N HIS A 228 12.40 -5.36 22.43
CA HIS A 228 12.91 -6.73 22.28
C HIS A 228 12.36 -7.65 23.38
N ASP A 229 12.52 -7.30 24.65
CA ASP A 229 12.12 -8.15 25.79
C ASP A 229 10.62 -8.42 25.82
N LYS A 230 9.81 -7.41 25.47
CA LYS A 230 8.35 -7.58 25.41
C LYS A 230 7.94 -8.52 24.28
N SER A 231 8.63 -8.48 23.15
CA SER A 231 8.36 -9.35 22.01
C SER A 231 8.81 -10.77 22.31
N LEU A 232 10.00 -10.94 22.89
CA LEU A 232 10.53 -12.24 23.33
C LEU A 232 9.59 -12.92 24.32
N LYS A 233 9.12 -12.17 25.33
CA LYS A 233 8.15 -12.69 26.30
C LYS A 233 6.87 -13.20 25.62
N LYS A 234 6.29 -12.44 24.71
CA LYS A 234 5.08 -12.85 23.97
C LYS A 234 5.28 -14.16 23.21
N VAL A 235 6.42 -14.31 22.51
CA VAL A 235 6.74 -15.52 21.76
C VAL A 235 6.94 -16.70 22.71
N THR A 236 7.68 -16.49 23.82
CA THR A 236 7.93 -17.51 24.81
C THR A 236 6.63 -17.98 25.49
N ASP A 237 5.74 -17.05 25.86
CA ASP A 237 4.46 -17.36 26.47
C ASP A 237 3.56 -18.13 25.48
N TYR A 238 3.54 -17.71 24.20
CA TYR A 238 2.80 -18.43 23.16
C TYR A 238 3.23 -19.89 23.01
N TYR A 239 4.54 -20.17 22.93
CA TYR A 239 5.03 -21.55 22.79
C TYR A 239 4.89 -22.37 24.07
N LYS A 240 4.82 -21.75 25.25
CA LYS A 240 4.46 -22.45 26.51
C LYS A 240 2.99 -22.88 26.50
N GLU A 241 2.10 -22.02 26.01
CA GLU A 241 0.66 -22.32 25.93
C GLU A 241 0.34 -23.28 24.77
N HIS A 242 1.18 -23.29 23.72
CA HIS A 242 1.01 -24.13 22.52
C HIS A 242 2.24 -25.02 22.30
N PRO A 243 2.49 -26.02 23.18
CA PRO A 243 3.66 -26.88 23.06
C PRO A 243 3.58 -27.72 21.79
N TYR A 244 4.70 -27.82 21.08
CA TYR A 244 4.80 -28.66 19.90
C TYR A 244 4.64 -30.13 20.29
N LYS A 245 3.69 -30.83 19.66
CA LYS A 245 3.51 -32.27 19.76
C LYS A 245 4.07 -32.93 18.52
N LYS A 246 5.13 -33.70 18.65
CA LYS A 246 5.66 -34.50 17.55
C LYS A 246 4.63 -35.58 17.19
N THR A 247 4.09 -35.52 15.99
CA THR A 247 3.22 -36.55 15.43
C THR A 247 3.97 -37.30 14.32
N THR A 248 3.78 -38.59 14.25
CA THR A 248 4.32 -39.43 13.16
C THR A 248 3.13 -39.98 12.34
N ASN A 249 3.33 -40.14 11.06
CA ASN A 249 2.38 -40.75 10.14
C ASN A 249 3.14 -41.64 9.14
N GLU A 250 2.45 -42.22 8.18
CA GLU A 250 3.01 -43.09 7.15
C GLU A 250 4.08 -42.43 6.26
N TYR A 251 4.07 -41.06 6.17
CA TYR A 251 5.07 -40.29 5.41
C TYR A 251 6.29 -39.90 6.25
N THR A 252 6.32 -40.22 7.54
CA THR A 252 7.44 -39.86 8.40
C THR A 252 8.70 -40.62 7.97
N ASP A 253 9.80 -39.88 7.75
CA ASP A 253 11.12 -40.40 7.39
C ASP A 253 11.23 -41.09 6.01
N ILE A 254 10.19 -41.12 5.15
CA ILE A 254 10.25 -41.78 3.82
C ILE A 254 11.32 -41.21 2.90
N PHE A 255 11.72 -39.94 3.10
CA PHE A 255 12.76 -39.26 2.35
C PHE A 255 14.09 -39.14 3.10
N LYS A 256 14.26 -39.84 4.22
CA LYS A 256 15.50 -39.80 4.98
C LYS A 256 16.69 -40.23 4.13
N GLY A 257 17.75 -39.41 4.12
CA GLY A 257 18.97 -39.62 3.34
C GLY A 257 18.82 -39.37 1.82
N LYS A 258 17.70 -38.82 1.37
CA LYS A 258 17.50 -38.43 -0.04
C LYS A 258 17.93 -36.97 -0.30
N ASN A 259 18.31 -36.70 -1.54
CA ASN A 259 18.54 -35.32 -1.98
C ASN A 259 17.22 -34.57 -2.13
N VAL A 260 17.25 -33.25 -1.86
CA VAL A 260 16.08 -32.39 -1.97
C VAL A 260 16.34 -31.36 -3.07
N ILE A 261 15.46 -31.30 -4.06
CA ILE A 261 15.44 -30.27 -5.10
C ILE A 261 14.14 -29.50 -4.97
N VAL A 262 14.25 -28.20 -4.72
CA VAL A 262 13.10 -27.30 -4.60
C VAL A 262 13.03 -26.43 -5.85
N ILE A 263 11.88 -26.46 -6.54
CA ILE A 263 11.61 -25.60 -7.69
C ILE A 263 10.50 -24.64 -7.29
N HIS A 264 10.87 -23.38 -7.07
CA HIS A 264 9.93 -22.31 -6.79
C HIS A 264 9.46 -21.69 -8.13
N ALA A 265 8.33 -22.17 -8.64
CA ALA A 265 7.77 -21.72 -9.91
C ALA A 265 7.03 -20.39 -9.75
N GLU A 266 7.61 -19.30 -10.30
CA GLU A 266 7.05 -17.96 -10.26
C GLU A 266 5.70 -17.89 -10.99
N SER A 267 4.69 -17.28 -10.35
CA SER A 267 3.35 -17.04 -10.93
C SER A 267 2.62 -18.29 -11.43
N MET A 268 3.07 -19.48 -11.05
CA MET A 268 2.44 -20.73 -11.48
C MET A 268 1.09 -20.92 -10.76
N GLN A 269 0.06 -21.21 -11.54
CA GLN A 269 -1.28 -21.53 -11.05
C GLN A 269 -1.67 -22.94 -11.51
N THR A 270 -2.69 -23.52 -10.90
CA THR A 270 -3.13 -24.90 -11.21
C THR A 270 -4.00 -24.98 -12.47
N PHE A 271 -4.56 -23.87 -12.97
CA PHE A 271 -5.47 -23.91 -14.12
C PHE A 271 -4.88 -24.53 -15.41
N PRO A 272 -3.56 -24.47 -15.71
CA PRO A 272 -3.00 -25.14 -16.90
C PRO A 272 -2.84 -26.64 -16.73
N MET A 273 -2.93 -27.16 -15.50
CA MET A 273 -2.81 -28.59 -15.25
C MET A 273 -4.05 -29.34 -15.79
N ASP A 274 -3.82 -30.48 -16.40
CA ASP A 274 -4.83 -31.30 -17.08
C ASP A 274 -5.56 -30.59 -18.24
N LEU A 275 -5.18 -29.33 -18.56
CA LEU A 275 -5.71 -28.60 -19.70
C LEU A 275 -5.14 -29.18 -21.00
N LYS A 276 -5.99 -29.32 -22.00
CA LYS A 276 -5.60 -29.71 -23.36
C LYS A 276 -5.87 -28.58 -24.34
N PHE A 277 -4.88 -28.31 -25.20
CA PHE A 277 -5.00 -27.39 -26.31
C PHE A 277 -4.74 -28.16 -27.62
N ASN A 278 -5.69 -28.12 -28.55
CA ASN A 278 -5.63 -28.95 -29.80
C ASN A 278 -5.32 -30.45 -29.55
N GLY A 279 -5.92 -31.03 -28.51
CA GLY A 279 -5.76 -32.43 -28.13
C GLY A 279 -4.45 -32.78 -27.40
N LYS A 280 -3.53 -31.82 -27.19
CA LYS A 280 -2.26 -32.00 -26.48
C LYS A 280 -2.33 -31.39 -25.09
N GLU A 281 -1.77 -32.08 -24.10
CA GLU A 281 -1.66 -31.57 -22.76
C GLU A 281 -0.76 -30.32 -22.70
N VAL A 282 -1.17 -29.28 -21.98
CA VAL A 282 -0.42 -28.02 -21.80
C VAL A 282 0.77 -28.23 -20.86
N THR A 283 0.59 -29.02 -19.81
CA THR A 283 1.59 -29.28 -18.76
C THR A 283 1.82 -30.78 -18.54
N PRO A 284 2.27 -31.56 -19.57
CA PRO A 284 2.35 -33.03 -19.47
C PRO A 284 3.27 -33.50 -18.33
N ASN A 285 4.41 -32.83 -18.12
CA ASN A 285 5.35 -33.21 -17.09
C ASN A 285 4.83 -32.91 -15.68
N LEU A 286 4.14 -31.76 -15.45
CA LEU A 286 3.53 -31.44 -14.18
C LEU A 286 2.36 -32.36 -13.86
N ASN A 287 1.53 -32.70 -14.90
CA ASN A 287 0.45 -33.65 -14.76
C ASN A 287 0.97 -35.03 -14.35
N LYS A 288 2.10 -35.46 -14.93
CA LYS A 288 2.76 -36.70 -14.57
C LYS A 288 3.24 -36.69 -13.14
N LEU A 289 3.98 -35.63 -12.71
CA LEU A 289 4.50 -35.49 -11.36
C LEU A 289 3.36 -35.46 -10.30
N ALA A 290 2.25 -34.79 -10.62
CA ALA A 290 1.11 -34.74 -9.74
C ALA A 290 0.43 -36.10 -9.54
N LYS A 291 0.47 -36.98 -10.54
CA LYS A 291 -0.07 -38.35 -10.48
C LYS A 291 0.88 -39.33 -9.78
N GLU A 292 2.18 -39.13 -9.90
CA GLU A 292 3.21 -40.02 -9.35
C GLU A 292 3.67 -39.63 -7.94
N GLY A 293 3.36 -38.42 -7.50
CA GLY A 293 3.79 -37.87 -6.21
C GLY A 293 2.63 -37.50 -5.27
N ILE A 294 2.94 -36.73 -4.24
CA ILE A 294 1.95 -36.12 -3.35
C ILE A 294 1.56 -34.77 -3.93
N PHE A 295 0.32 -34.60 -4.32
CA PHE A 295 -0.21 -33.36 -4.89
C PHE A 295 -1.14 -32.66 -3.90
N PHE A 296 -0.78 -31.43 -3.49
CA PHE A 296 -1.59 -30.60 -2.60
C PHE A 296 -2.51 -29.72 -3.45
N ASN A 297 -3.75 -30.14 -3.64
CA ASN A 297 -4.74 -29.43 -4.47
C ASN A 297 -5.36 -28.19 -3.81
N ASN A 298 -5.18 -28.02 -2.51
CA ASN A 298 -5.64 -26.88 -1.72
C ASN A 298 -4.45 -26.03 -1.19
N PHE A 299 -3.44 -25.86 -2.03
CA PHE A 299 -2.29 -25.03 -1.69
C PHE A 299 -2.50 -23.59 -2.20
N TYR A 300 -2.54 -22.63 -1.27
CA TYR A 300 -2.78 -21.22 -1.56
C TYR A 300 -1.56 -20.38 -1.23
N ALA A 301 -1.34 -19.31 -2.01
CA ALA A 301 -0.25 -18.38 -1.76
C ALA A 301 -0.50 -17.55 -0.49
N GLU A 302 0.37 -17.70 0.49
CA GLU A 302 0.38 -16.93 1.73
C GLU A 302 1.46 -15.85 1.63
N VAL A 303 1.23 -14.82 0.80
CA VAL A 303 2.20 -13.77 0.53
C VAL A 303 1.63 -12.38 0.84
N GLY A 304 2.51 -11.47 1.20
CA GLY A 304 2.21 -10.06 1.43
C GLY A 304 2.84 -9.17 0.36
N VAL A 305 3.52 -8.11 0.80
CA VAL A 305 4.23 -7.15 -0.07
C VAL A 305 5.42 -7.78 -0.79
N GLY A 306 6.05 -8.75 -0.15
CA GLY A 306 7.27 -9.38 -0.66
C GLY A 306 7.04 -10.37 -1.79
N THR A 307 5.76 -10.70 -2.09
CA THR A 307 5.40 -11.63 -3.18
C THR A 307 6.24 -12.92 -3.16
N SER A 308 7.12 -13.12 -4.16
CA SER A 308 7.99 -14.30 -4.25
C SER A 308 8.94 -14.43 -3.06
N SER A 309 9.51 -13.33 -2.56
CA SER A 309 10.39 -13.38 -1.39
C SER A 309 9.67 -13.79 -0.10
N ASP A 310 8.39 -13.48 0.04
CA ASP A 310 7.59 -13.94 1.17
C ASP A 310 7.33 -15.45 1.07
N SER A 311 7.08 -15.97 -0.12
CA SER A 311 6.93 -17.39 -0.37
C SER A 311 8.25 -18.16 -0.09
N GLU A 312 9.39 -17.62 -0.54
CA GLU A 312 10.72 -18.16 -0.23
C GLU A 312 10.98 -18.18 1.29
N PHE A 313 10.63 -17.08 1.97
CA PHE A 313 10.76 -16.96 3.42
C PHE A 313 9.93 -18.02 4.17
N THR A 314 8.65 -18.12 3.83
CA THR A 314 7.72 -19.09 4.46
C THR A 314 8.16 -20.52 4.23
N PHE A 315 8.56 -20.87 3.02
CA PHE A 315 9.04 -22.20 2.69
C PHE A 315 10.30 -22.57 3.50
N ASN A 316 11.29 -21.69 3.55
CA ASN A 316 12.56 -21.97 4.19
C ASN A 316 12.49 -21.99 5.72
N THR A 317 11.63 -21.16 6.31
CA THR A 317 11.62 -20.92 7.78
C THR A 317 10.38 -21.47 8.48
N SER A 318 9.34 -21.85 7.76
CA SER A 318 8.00 -22.14 8.28
C SER A 318 7.36 -20.99 9.05
N LEU A 319 7.86 -19.76 8.89
CA LEU A 319 7.27 -18.55 9.47
C LEU A 319 6.31 -17.91 8.48
N MET A 320 5.24 -17.31 8.98
CA MET A 320 4.33 -16.52 8.14
C MET A 320 5.03 -15.24 7.66
N PRO A 321 4.74 -14.78 6.44
CA PRO A 321 5.30 -13.54 5.92
C PRO A 321 4.85 -12.34 6.74
N SER A 322 5.63 -11.26 6.67
CA SER A 322 5.28 -10.02 7.36
C SER A 322 4.04 -9.38 6.74
N THR A 323 3.09 -8.98 7.56
CA THR A 323 1.92 -8.20 7.11
C THR A 323 2.27 -6.75 6.76
N LYS A 324 3.47 -6.29 7.14
CA LYS A 324 3.96 -4.91 6.99
C LYS A 324 5.36 -4.93 6.38
N GLY A 325 5.43 -4.64 5.09
CA GLY A 325 6.68 -4.79 4.35
C GLY A 325 7.02 -6.26 4.06
N THR A 326 8.27 -6.54 3.78
CA THR A 326 8.78 -7.89 3.47
C THR A 326 9.88 -8.28 4.43
N ALA A 327 9.94 -9.56 4.82
CA ALA A 327 10.98 -10.08 5.70
C ALA A 327 12.38 -9.87 5.10
N PHE A 328 12.55 -10.06 3.80
CA PHE A 328 13.82 -9.92 3.08
C PHE A 328 14.40 -8.50 3.13
N VAL A 329 13.56 -7.47 3.29
CA VAL A 329 14.00 -6.07 3.35
C VAL A 329 14.01 -5.52 4.78
N ASN A 330 13.01 -5.87 5.57
CA ASN A 330 12.82 -5.26 6.88
C ASN A 330 13.50 -6.03 8.02
N TYR A 331 13.83 -7.30 7.79
CA TYR A 331 14.31 -8.22 8.83
C TYR A 331 15.47 -9.11 8.34
N PHE A 332 16.19 -8.72 7.29
CA PHE A 332 17.33 -9.45 6.74
C PHE A 332 18.50 -9.56 7.73
N ASP A 333 18.53 -8.67 8.71
CA ASP A 333 19.54 -8.60 9.77
C ASP A 333 19.25 -9.55 10.96
N ARG A 334 18.30 -10.49 10.80
CA ARG A 334 17.93 -11.47 11.80
C ARG A 334 18.47 -12.84 11.46
N GLU A 335 18.73 -13.63 12.49
CA GLU A 335 19.08 -15.05 12.32
C GLU A 335 17.79 -15.89 12.26
N TYR A 336 17.76 -16.78 11.30
CA TYR A 336 16.64 -17.69 11.08
C TYR A 336 17.10 -19.14 11.12
N VAL A 337 16.31 -19.99 11.78
CA VAL A 337 16.43 -21.44 11.61
C VAL A 337 15.72 -21.82 10.32
N ALA A 338 16.48 -22.12 9.28
CA ALA A 338 15.96 -22.39 7.94
C ALA A 338 16.32 -23.81 7.48
N ILE A 339 15.51 -24.38 6.57
CA ILE A 339 15.74 -25.72 6.01
C ILE A 339 17.20 -25.91 5.51
N PRO A 340 17.81 -24.98 4.76
CA PRO A 340 19.18 -25.13 4.30
C PRO A 340 20.18 -25.26 5.46
N ASN A 341 20.02 -24.50 6.55
CA ASN A 341 20.87 -24.58 7.73
C ASN A 341 20.76 -25.97 8.39
N LEU A 342 19.52 -26.44 8.60
CA LEU A 342 19.24 -27.75 9.22
C LEU A 342 19.81 -28.91 8.39
N LEU A 343 19.77 -28.81 7.05
CA LEU A 343 20.31 -29.81 6.15
C LEU A 343 21.85 -29.75 6.16
N LYS A 344 22.46 -28.57 6.16
CA LYS A 344 23.90 -28.38 6.27
C LYS A 344 24.46 -29.03 7.56
N ASP A 345 23.75 -28.88 8.68
CA ASP A 345 24.12 -29.52 9.96
C ASP A 345 24.04 -31.05 9.89
N LYS A 346 23.36 -31.62 8.91
CA LYS A 346 23.27 -33.05 8.62
C LYS A 346 24.26 -33.50 7.53
N GLY A 347 25.20 -32.64 7.12
CA GLY A 347 26.20 -32.94 6.12
C GLY A 347 25.77 -32.76 4.65
N TYR A 348 24.61 -32.17 4.40
CA TYR A 348 24.19 -31.85 3.03
C TYR A 348 24.94 -30.62 2.51
N TYR A 349 25.28 -30.65 1.22
CA TYR A 349 25.65 -29.43 0.50
C TYR A 349 24.38 -28.67 0.09
N THR A 350 24.31 -27.39 0.42
CA THR A 350 23.14 -26.54 0.13
C THR A 350 23.54 -25.37 -0.74
N PHE A 351 22.76 -25.07 -1.77
CA PHE A 351 22.93 -23.89 -2.63
C PHE A 351 21.59 -23.42 -3.16
N SER A 352 21.53 -22.16 -3.58
CA SER A 352 20.37 -21.52 -4.18
C SER A 352 20.74 -20.91 -5.52
N MET A 353 19.82 -20.94 -6.48
CA MET A 353 19.96 -20.33 -7.80
C MET A 353 18.73 -19.48 -8.10
N HIS A 354 18.96 -18.33 -8.74
CA HIS A 354 17.91 -17.42 -9.20
C HIS A 354 18.31 -16.80 -10.54
N ALA A 355 17.35 -16.61 -11.44
CA ALA A 355 17.62 -16.09 -12.79
C ALA A 355 17.90 -14.57 -12.82
N ASN A 356 17.62 -13.83 -11.74
CA ASN A 356 17.91 -12.41 -11.61
C ASN A 356 19.17 -12.20 -10.77
N THR A 357 19.62 -10.93 -10.61
CA THR A 357 20.73 -10.58 -9.75
C THR A 357 20.47 -10.98 -8.30
N GLY A 358 21.52 -11.34 -7.54
CA GLY A 358 21.38 -11.70 -6.13
C GLY A 358 20.85 -10.57 -5.25
N ASP A 359 21.03 -9.31 -5.67
CA ASP A 359 20.46 -8.14 -4.98
C ASP A 359 18.95 -8.02 -5.15
N PHE A 360 18.38 -8.62 -6.19
CA PHE A 360 16.95 -8.55 -6.43
C PHE A 360 16.17 -9.10 -5.24
N LEU A 361 15.27 -8.27 -4.69
CA LEU A 361 14.55 -8.50 -3.44
C LEU A 361 15.46 -8.74 -2.22
N ASN A 362 16.69 -8.19 -2.24
CA ASN A 362 17.64 -8.24 -1.14
C ASN A 362 18.10 -9.67 -0.76
N ARG A 363 18.09 -10.61 -1.73
CA ARG A 363 18.46 -12.02 -1.49
C ARG A 363 19.89 -12.20 -0.98
N ASN A 364 20.86 -11.44 -1.51
CA ASN A 364 22.26 -11.51 -1.08
C ASN A 364 22.47 -11.26 0.41
N ASN A 365 21.59 -10.48 1.04
CA ASN A 365 21.69 -10.19 2.47
C ASN A 365 20.83 -11.13 3.31
N MET A 366 19.85 -11.80 2.70
CA MET A 366 18.93 -12.68 3.41
C MET A 366 19.44 -14.13 3.47
N TYR A 367 20.17 -14.60 2.45
CA TYR A 367 20.79 -15.91 2.36
C TYR A 367 22.26 -15.89 2.77
#